data_598535c1ea8ea41f8cc1f5b65c446ca2
#
_entry.id   598535c1ea8ea41f8cc1f5b65c446ca2
#
_cell.length_a   1.000
_cell.length_b   1.000
_cell.length_c   1.000
_cell.angle_alpha   90.00
_cell.angle_beta   90.00
_cell.angle_gamma   90.00
#
_symmetry.space_group_name_H-M   'P 1'
#
loop_
_entity.id
_entity.type
_entity.pdbx_description
1 polymer ?
#
loop_
_entity_poly.entity_id
_entity_poly.type
_entity_poly.pdbx_seq_one_letter_code
_entity_poly.pdbx_strand_id
1 'polypeptide(L)'
;MLYTGARSFLNHYEIAVLKALKKIFGKADGTQPQSGSSPVPQGPAGATAKGSAPTGEKPTEKRPRKPRAPRADNESGAPRAVEKTEKGEKPAKPAAKEGRDAKPRSDKPRRERKPKPVDNWKLEDFVVEPQEGKTRFHDFNLAPSLMHAIHDLGFPSCTPIQAQVLGFTLRGQDAIGRAQTGTGKTAAFLISIITQLLQTPPPKERYMGEPRALIIAPTRELVVQIAKDAAALTKYTGLNVMTFVGGMDFDKQLKQLEARFCDILVATPGRLLDFNQRGEVHLDMVEVMVLDEADRMLDMGFIPQVRQIIRQTPHKGERQTLLFSATFTDDVMNLAKQWTVDPAIVEIEPENVASDTVEQHVYAVAGSDKYKLLYNLVAQNNWERVMVFANRKDEVRRIEERLTKDGISAAQMSGDVPQHKRIRTLEGFREGKIRVLVATDVAGRGIHIDGISHVINFTLPEDPDDYVHRIGRTGRAGASGTSISFAGEDDAFALPPIEELLGRKITCEMPPAELLKPVPRKH
;
A
#
# COMPACT_ATOMS: atom_id res chain seq x y z
N MET A 1 27.29 -27.37 43.75
CA MET A 1 26.10 -26.65 44.29
C MET A 1 25.68 -25.48 43.38
N LEU A 2 25.69 -25.63 42.06
CA LEU A 2 25.26 -24.57 41.12
C LEU A 2 24.21 -25.05 40.10
N TYR A 3 23.67 -26.27 40.27
CA TYR A 3 22.70 -26.85 39.32
C TYR A 3 21.25 -26.84 39.80
N THR A 4 20.99 -26.47 41.05
CA THR A 4 19.63 -26.47 41.64
C THR A 4 18.92 -25.10 41.53
N GLY A 5 19.64 -24.00 41.29
CA GLY A 5 19.04 -22.66 41.17
C GLY A 5 18.36 -22.38 39.84
N ALA A 6 18.88 -22.92 38.74
CA ALA A 6 18.36 -22.65 37.40
C ALA A 6 17.00 -23.34 37.11
N ARG A 7 16.78 -24.53 37.66
CA ARG A 7 15.49 -25.25 37.54
C ARG A 7 14.36 -24.58 38.33
N SER A 8 14.66 -23.96 39.45
CA SER A 8 13.66 -23.28 40.26
C SER A 8 13.20 -21.95 39.60
N PHE A 9 14.09 -21.23 38.92
CA PHE A 9 13.73 -20.02 38.18
C PHE A 9 12.91 -20.32 36.92
N LEU A 10 13.26 -21.37 36.18
CA LEU A 10 12.49 -21.82 34.99
C LEU A 10 11.07 -22.25 35.38
N ASN A 11 10.91 -23.01 36.48
CA ASN A 11 9.59 -23.45 36.94
C ASN A 11 8.68 -22.29 37.39
N HIS A 12 9.22 -21.22 37.98
CA HIS A 12 8.43 -20.04 38.36
C HIS A 12 8.02 -19.20 37.14
N TYR A 13 8.88 -19.14 36.16
CA TYR A 13 8.63 -18.42 34.91
C TYR A 13 7.56 -19.12 34.04
N GLU A 14 7.71 -20.45 33.85
CA GLU A 14 6.69 -21.28 33.16
C GLU A 14 5.33 -21.20 33.84
N ILE A 15 5.31 -21.26 35.17
CA ILE A 15 4.06 -21.17 35.94
C ILE A 15 3.44 -19.77 35.85
N ALA A 16 4.23 -18.71 35.78
CA ALA A 16 3.70 -17.33 35.64
C ALA A 16 3.09 -17.08 34.26
N VAL A 17 3.79 -17.46 33.18
CA VAL A 17 3.30 -17.32 31.80
C VAL A 17 2.11 -18.27 31.56
N LEU A 18 2.17 -19.53 32.00
CA LEU A 18 1.04 -20.47 31.91
C LEU A 18 -0.17 -20.03 32.75
N LYS A 19 0.05 -19.41 33.93
CA LYS A 19 -1.06 -18.82 34.71
C LYS A 19 -1.67 -17.60 34.05
N ALA A 20 -0.86 -16.73 33.42
CA ALA A 20 -1.36 -15.59 32.64
C ALA A 20 -2.17 -16.07 31.43
N LEU A 21 -1.65 -17.03 30.68
CA LEU A 21 -2.36 -17.66 29.56
C LEU A 21 -3.60 -18.43 30.00
N LYS A 22 -3.56 -19.20 31.09
CA LYS A 22 -4.75 -19.87 31.67
C LYS A 22 -5.78 -18.88 32.18
N LYS A 23 -5.39 -17.71 32.66
CA LYS A 23 -6.33 -16.65 33.07
C LYS A 23 -7.05 -16.04 31.87
N ILE A 24 -6.39 -15.98 30.71
CA ILE A 24 -6.94 -15.47 29.45
C ILE A 24 -7.79 -16.54 28.74
N PHE A 25 -7.30 -17.77 28.67
CA PHE A 25 -7.94 -18.88 27.95
C PHE A 25 -8.80 -19.80 28.82
N GLY A 26 -8.67 -19.74 30.15
CA GLY A 26 -9.33 -20.66 31.09
C GLY A 26 -10.80 -20.34 31.45
N LYS A 27 -11.42 -19.36 30.81
CA LYS A 27 -12.84 -19.03 31.03
C LYS A 27 -13.81 -19.64 30.01
N ALA A 28 -13.35 -20.46 29.08
CA ALA A 28 -14.16 -20.98 27.97
C ALA A 28 -14.52 -22.49 28.08
N ASP A 29 -14.23 -23.19 29.20
CA ASP A 29 -14.62 -24.60 29.35
C ASP A 29 -15.41 -24.81 30.62
N GLY A 30 -16.72 -24.96 30.48
CA GLY A 30 -17.60 -25.36 31.56
C GLY A 30 -19.09 -25.19 31.29
N THR A 31 -19.62 -25.75 30.22
CA THR A 31 -21.03 -26.20 30.22
C THR A 31 -21.27 -27.23 29.11
N GLN A 32 -21.37 -28.49 29.49
CA GLN A 32 -22.00 -29.52 28.66
C GLN A 32 -23.50 -29.28 28.59
N PRO A 33 -24.15 -29.46 27.44
CA PRO A 33 -25.61 -29.37 27.34
C PRO A 33 -26.25 -30.69 27.80
N GLN A 34 -27.04 -30.63 28.87
CA GLN A 34 -28.00 -31.68 29.17
C GLN A 34 -29.23 -31.50 28.27
N SER A 35 -29.62 -32.60 27.65
CA SER A 35 -30.85 -32.82 26.90
C SER A 35 -32.09 -32.63 27.79
N GLY A 36 -33.02 -31.75 27.39
CA GLY A 36 -34.33 -31.58 28.04
C GLY A 36 -35.32 -31.00 27.05
N SER A 37 -36.29 -31.85 26.72
CA SER A 37 -37.44 -31.66 25.81
C SER A 37 -38.34 -30.47 26.18
N SER A 38 -38.79 -29.77 25.16
CA SER A 38 -39.99 -28.93 24.88
C SER A 38 -40.98 -28.63 26.04
N PRO A 39 -41.81 -27.56 25.99
CA PRO A 39 -42.79 -27.31 24.92
C PRO A 39 -43.00 -25.83 24.49
N VAL A 40 -43.56 -25.72 23.31
CA VAL A 40 -44.15 -24.53 22.68
C VAL A 40 -45.35 -24.03 23.45
N PRO A 41 -45.62 -22.72 23.56
CA PRO A 41 -46.97 -22.23 23.62
C PRO A 41 -47.35 -21.40 22.38
N GLN A 42 -48.52 -21.76 21.87
CA GLN A 42 -49.31 -21.09 20.85
C GLN A 42 -49.77 -19.68 21.29
N GLY A 43 -49.90 -18.79 20.28
CA GLY A 43 -50.52 -17.49 20.45
C GLY A 43 -52.03 -17.54 20.63
N PRO A 44 -52.67 -16.37 20.81
CA PRO A 44 -53.87 -16.13 20.05
C PRO A 44 -53.87 -14.78 19.32
N ALA A 45 -54.69 -14.81 18.25
CA ALA A 45 -55.02 -13.73 17.36
C ALA A 45 -56.06 -12.76 17.96
N GLY A 46 -56.09 -11.55 17.39
CA GLY A 46 -57.32 -10.86 17.09
C GLY A 46 -57.62 -9.56 17.84
N ALA A 47 -57.79 -8.53 17.09
CA ALA A 47 -58.89 -7.56 17.02
C ALA A 47 -58.47 -6.09 17.07
N THR A 48 -58.53 -5.49 15.93
CA THR A 48 -59.30 -4.30 15.48
C THR A 48 -59.51 -3.10 16.40
N ALA A 49 -59.16 -1.95 15.85
CA ALA A 49 -59.94 -0.76 15.55
C ALA A 49 -59.87 0.48 16.47
N LYS A 50 -59.66 1.61 15.77
CA LYS A 50 -60.16 2.99 15.96
C LYS A 50 -59.56 3.82 17.10
N GLY A 51 -58.85 4.90 16.80
CA GLY A 51 -59.44 6.18 16.35
C GLY A 51 -59.21 7.25 17.39
N SER A 52 -58.58 8.34 17.00
CA SER A 52 -58.78 9.75 17.33
C SER A 52 -57.52 10.52 17.74
N ALA A 53 -57.19 11.48 16.90
CA ALA A 53 -56.46 12.70 17.26
C ALA A 53 -57.49 13.68 17.90
N PRO A 54 -57.12 14.91 18.32
CA PRO A 54 -55.91 15.72 18.30
C PRO A 54 -55.67 16.56 19.57
N THR A 55 -54.65 17.36 19.57
CA THR A 55 -54.39 18.69 20.19
C THR A 55 -52.93 18.69 20.69
N GLY A 56 -52.03 19.51 20.27
CA GLY A 56 -52.02 20.96 20.09
C GLY A 56 -51.10 21.56 21.12
N GLU A 57 -49.96 22.10 20.70
CA GLU A 57 -49.33 23.34 21.16
C GLU A 57 -47.89 23.46 20.74
N LYS A 58 -47.65 24.31 19.87
CA LYS A 58 -46.90 25.58 19.64
C LYS A 58 -45.38 25.58 19.83
N PRO A 59 -44.72 26.24 18.92
CA PRO A 59 -43.26 26.23 18.77
C PRO A 59 -42.60 27.41 19.50
N THR A 60 -41.43 27.18 20.04
CA THR A 60 -40.57 28.22 20.60
C THR A 60 -39.68 28.86 19.53
N GLU A 61 -39.78 30.13 19.50
CA GLU A 61 -39.22 31.18 18.67
C GLU A 61 -37.68 31.17 18.64
N LYS A 62 -37.08 31.11 17.45
CA LYS A 62 -35.65 31.44 17.21
C LYS A 62 -35.55 32.93 16.93
N ARG A 63 -34.86 33.66 17.79
CA ARG A 63 -34.44 35.05 17.55
C ARG A 63 -33.42 35.12 16.40
N PRO A 64 -33.56 36.10 15.50
CA PRO A 64 -32.59 36.33 14.42
C PRO A 64 -31.39 37.15 14.90
N ARG A 65 -30.19 36.73 14.48
CA ARG A 65 -28.98 37.54 14.61
C ARG A 65 -28.90 38.58 13.47
N LYS A 66 -28.70 39.82 13.89
CA LYS A 66 -28.54 41.00 13.02
C LYS A 66 -27.29 40.89 12.12
N PRO A 67 -27.36 41.42 10.90
CA PRO A 67 -26.21 41.56 10.04
C PRO A 67 -25.32 42.73 10.46
N ARG A 68 -24.03 42.55 10.34
CA ARG A 68 -23.00 43.58 10.59
C ARG A 68 -22.74 44.33 9.30
N ALA A 69 -22.94 45.64 9.30
CA ALA A 69 -22.73 46.55 8.19
C ALA A 69 -21.26 46.74 7.78
N PRO A 70 -20.98 47.16 6.53
CA PRO A 70 -19.63 47.37 6.01
C PRO A 70 -19.03 48.68 6.54
N ARG A 71 -17.72 48.69 6.76
CA ARG A 71 -16.96 49.90 7.08
C ARG A 71 -16.43 50.50 5.78
N ALA A 72 -16.77 51.78 5.62
CA ALA A 72 -16.40 52.68 4.54
C ALA A 72 -14.93 53.04 4.54
N ASP A 73 -14.48 53.33 3.33
CA ASP A 73 -13.21 53.96 2.92
C ASP A 73 -12.96 55.28 3.66
N ASN A 74 -11.70 55.54 3.95
CA ASN A 74 -11.24 56.92 4.10
C ASN A 74 -9.83 57.07 3.48
N GLU A 75 -9.84 57.73 2.34
CA GLU A 75 -8.68 58.37 1.74
C GLU A 75 -8.28 59.61 2.52
N SER A 76 -6.99 59.82 2.65
CA SER A 76 -6.26 61.09 2.65
C SER A 76 -4.87 60.83 3.21
N GLY A 77 -3.75 61.06 2.63
CA GLY A 77 -3.37 62.18 1.85
C GLY A 77 -1.92 62.49 2.21
N ALA A 78 -1.07 62.45 1.20
CA ALA A 78 0.14 63.20 0.95
C ALA A 78 1.47 62.94 1.73
N PRO A 79 2.61 63.31 1.19
CA PRO A 79 3.88 62.61 1.26
C PRO A 79 4.90 63.31 2.20
N ARG A 80 5.87 62.58 2.71
CA ARG A 80 7.05 63.21 3.35
C ARG A 80 8.34 62.65 2.75
N ALA A 81 9.12 63.66 2.33
CA ALA A 81 10.39 63.63 1.62
C ALA A 81 11.55 63.08 2.44
N VAL A 82 12.44 62.42 1.77
CA VAL A 82 13.89 62.56 1.67
C VAL A 82 14.66 62.81 2.96
N GLU A 83 15.50 61.83 3.31
CA GLU A 83 16.84 62.18 3.79
C GLU A 83 17.87 61.15 3.32
N LYS A 84 18.78 61.66 2.46
CA LYS A 84 20.03 61.01 2.06
C LYS A 84 21.04 61.18 3.20
N THR A 85 21.73 60.12 3.52
CA THR A 85 23.08 60.27 4.09
C THR A 85 24.05 59.38 3.30
N GLU A 86 24.88 60.11 2.56
CA GLU A 86 26.15 59.62 2.00
C GLU A 86 27.13 59.35 3.15
N LYS A 87 27.94 58.29 3.02
CA LYS A 87 29.42 58.34 3.10
C LYS A 87 30.00 56.92 3.18
N GLY A 88 30.94 56.68 2.30
CA GLY A 88 32.08 55.86 2.56
C GLY A 88 32.68 55.19 1.35
N GLU A 89 33.24 55.93 0.41
CA GLU A 89 34.24 55.44 -0.54
C GLU A 89 35.47 54.92 0.21
N LYS A 90 36.02 53.79 -0.19
CA LYS A 90 37.44 53.45 -0.12
C LYS A 90 37.86 52.49 -1.24
N PRO A 91 39.14 52.51 -1.63
CA PRO A 91 39.53 52.74 -3.00
C PRO A 91 39.92 51.48 -3.77
N ALA A 92 39.91 51.61 -5.10
CA ALA A 92 40.45 50.67 -6.07
C ALA A 92 41.93 50.39 -5.86
N LYS A 93 42.33 49.11 -6.00
CA LYS A 93 43.75 48.68 -6.23
C LYS A 93 43.88 48.09 -7.62
N PRO A 94 45.05 48.26 -8.21
CA PRO A 94 45.20 48.23 -9.68
C PRO A 94 45.35 46.83 -10.26
N ALA A 95 45.02 46.76 -11.55
CA ALA A 95 45.23 45.63 -12.42
C ALA A 95 46.71 45.21 -12.51
N ALA A 96 46.97 43.93 -12.27
CA ALA A 96 48.16 43.27 -12.76
C ALA A 96 47.75 42.23 -13.82
N LYS A 97 48.16 42.47 -15.03
CA LYS A 97 48.11 41.54 -16.14
C LYS A 97 49.13 40.45 -15.87
N GLU A 98 48.71 39.21 -15.88
CA GLU A 98 49.59 38.11 -16.30
C GLU A 98 48.76 37.04 -16.98
N GLY A 99 49.14 36.74 -18.21
CA GLY A 99 48.51 35.78 -19.08
C GLY A 99 48.66 34.36 -18.54
N ARG A 100 47.57 33.64 -18.60
CA ARG A 100 47.58 32.18 -18.55
C ARG A 100 46.89 31.67 -19.78
N ASP A 101 47.66 30.97 -20.56
CA ASP A 101 47.32 30.25 -21.78
C ASP A 101 45.99 29.50 -21.64
N ALA A 102 45.06 29.84 -22.49
CA ALA A 102 43.86 29.08 -22.75
C ALA A 102 44.28 27.77 -23.47
N LYS A 103 44.32 26.66 -22.74
CA LYS A 103 44.36 25.34 -23.37
C LYS A 103 43.10 25.17 -24.23
N PRO A 104 43.25 24.75 -25.50
CA PRO A 104 42.10 24.47 -26.35
C PRO A 104 41.28 23.34 -25.73
N ARG A 105 39.97 23.58 -25.60
CA ARG A 105 38.96 22.56 -25.25
C ARG A 105 39.08 21.47 -26.33
N SER A 106 39.56 20.30 -25.95
CA SER A 106 39.51 19.14 -26.81
C SER A 106 38.06 18.80 -27.12
N ASP A 107 37.63 19.02 -28.33
CA ASP A 107 36.43 18.44 -28.91
C ASP A 107 36.55 16.92 -28.82
N LYS A 108 36.00 16.35 -27.75
CA LYS A 108 35.77 14.92 -27.72
C LYS A 108 34.66 14.64 -28.72
N PRO A 109 34.92 13.80 -29.74
CA PRO A 109 33.89 13.47 -30.71
C PRO A 109 32.66 12.95 -29.97
N ARG A 110 31.52 13.58 -30.28
CA ARG A 110 30.18 13.17 -29.83
C ARG A 110 30.03 11.70 -30.22
N ARG A 111 30.08 10.79 -29.22
CA ARG A 111 29.87 9.37 -29.44
C ARG A 111 28.58 9.21 -30.21
N GLU A 112 28.66 8.82 -31.46
CA GLU A 112 27.53 8.42 -32.27
C GLU A 112 26.75 7.35 -31.47
N ARG A 113 25.49 7.66 -31.16
CA ARG A 113 24.59 6.65 -30.57
C ARG A 113 24.49 5.54 -31.61
N LYS A 114 25.03 4.37 -31.30
CA LYS A 114 24.77 3.15 -32.10
C LYS A 114 23.27 3.10 -32.36
N PRO A 115 22.84 2.87 -33.60
CA PRO A 115 21.44 2.69 -33.90
C PRO A 115 20.88 1.59 -32.98
N LYS A 116 19.72 1.85 -32.36
CA LYS A 116 19.04 0.82 -31.58
C LYS A 116 18.83 -0.39 -32.50
N PRO A 117 19.05 -1.63 -32.00
CA PRO A 117 18.71 -2.82 -32.77
C PRO A 117 17.27 -2.68 -33.30
N VAL A 118 17.07 -2.95 -34.58
CA VAL A 118 15.73 -2.97 -35.17
C VAL A 118 14.99 -4.12 -34.47
N ASP A 119 13.92 -3.78 -33.81
CA ASP A 119 13.06 -4.75 -33.16
C ASP A 119 12.23 -5.44 -34.24
N ASN A 120 12.54 -6.70 -34.51
CA ASN A 120 11.89 -7.50 -35.54
C ASN A 120 10.79 -8.42 -34.97
N TRP A 121 10.38 -8.20 -33.70
CA TRP A 121 9.35 -9.01 -33.06
C TRP A 121 8.03 -8.99 -33.83
N LYS A 122 7.41 -10.14 -33.96
CA LYS A 122 6.10 -10.32 -34.58
C LYS A 122 5.18 -11.05 -33.63
N LEU A 123 3.86 -10.83 -33.74
CA LEU A 123 2.88 -11.50 -32.90
C LEU A 123 2.94 -13.04 -33.03
N GLU A 124 3.35 -13.55 -34.18
CA GLU A 124 3.54 -14.97 -34.44
C GLU A 124 4.68 -15.60 -33.62
N ASP A 125 5.59 -14.77 -33.10
CA ASP A 125 6.70 -15.22 -32.24
C ASP A 125 6.23 -15.52 -30.81
N PHE A 126 5.04 -15.03 -30.42
CA PHE A 126 4.42 -15.29 -29.13
C PHE A 126 3.36 -16.39 -29.23
N VAL A 127 3.80 -17.62 -29.21
CA VAL A 127 2.90 -18.80 -29.29
C VAL A 127 2.61 -19.31 -27.88
N VAL A 128 1.32 -19.37 -27.55
CA VAL A 128 0.83 -19.99 -26.30
C VAL A 128 -0.23 -21.01 -26.67
N GLU A 129 0.06 -22.28 -26.43
CA GLU A 129 -0.88 -23.36 -26.68
C GLU A 129 -2.12 -23.23 -25.80
N PRO A 130 -3.33 -23.43 -26.36
CA PRO A 130 -4.56 -23.45 -25.58
C PRO A 130 -4.51 -24.57 -24.54
N GLN A 131 -4.83 -24.22 -23.28
CA GLN A 131 -4.96 -25.18 -22.20
C GLN A 131 -6.36 -25.07 -21.59
N GLU A 132 -6.97 -26.20 -21.32
CA GLU A 132 -8.31 -26.26 -20.72
C GLU A 132 -8.30 -25.53 -19.36
N GLY A 133 -9.28 -24.66 -19.15
CA GLY A 133 -9.40 -23.86 -17.93
C GLY A 133 -8.44 -22.64 -17.82
N LYS A 134 -7.59 -22.40 -18.83
CA LYS A 134 -6.69 -21.23 -18.83
C LYS A 134 -7.01 -20.28 -19.97
N THR A 135 -7.32 -19.03 -19.62
CA THR A 135 -7.50 -17.93 -20.57
C THR A 135 -6.13 -17.36 -20.96
N ARG A 136 -5.91 -17.19 -22.27
CA ARG A 136 -4.68 -16.59 -22.80
C ARG A 136 -4.90 -15.12 -23.09
N PHE A 137 -3.84 -14.31 -23.11
CA PHE A 137 -3.94 -12.92 -23.59
C PHE A 137 -4.33 -12.84 -25.06
N HIS A 138 -4.04 -13.87 -25.86
CA HIS A 138 -4.45 -14.00 -27.26
C HIS A 138 -5.97 -14.13 -27.46
N ASP A 139 -6.70 -14.53 -26.43
CA ASP A 139 -8.16 -14.66 -26.49
C ASP A 139 -8.86 -13.29 -26.41
N PHE A 140 -8.08 -12.23 -26.18
CA PHE A 140 -8.53 -10.84 -26.17
C PHE A 140 -7.97 -10.08 -27.38
N ASN A 141 -8.73 -9.10 -27.88
CA ASN A 141 -8.28 -8.23 -28.96
C ASN A 141 -7.32 -7.14 -28.46
N LEU A 142 -6.09 -7.53 -28.12
CA LEU A 142 -5.05 -6.63 -27.64
C LEU A 142 -4.16 -6.15 -28.79
N ALA A 143 -3.70 -4.89 -28.71
CA ALA A 143 -2.79 -4.34 -29.72
C ALA A 143 -1.47 -5.11 -29.75
N PRO A 144 -0.85 -5.34 -30.94
CA PRO A 144 0.43 -6.04 -31.05
C PRO A 144 1.55 -5.45 -30.19
N SER A 145 1.60 -4.13 -30.05
CA SER A 145 2.56 -3.44 -29.18
C SER A 145 2.40 -3.79 -27.69
N LEU A 146 1.17 -4.00 -27.23
CA LEU A 146 0.90 -4.45 -25.86
C LEU A 146 1.21 -5.95 -25.72
N MET A 147 0.86 -6.77 -26.70
CA MET A 147 1.21 -8.20 -26.71
C MET A 147 2.72 -8.42 -26.67
N HIS A 148 3.50 -7.59 -27.37
CA HIS A 148 4.96 -7.62 -27.29
C HIS A 148 5.46 -7.36 -25.85
N ALA A 149 4.90 -6.37 -25.17
CA ALA A 149 5.27 -6.09 -23.78
C ALA A 149 4.88 -7.24 -22.83
N ILE A 150 3.73 -7.86 -23.04
CA ILE A 150 3.27 -9.04 -22.27
C ILE A 150 4.22 -10.23 -22.49
N HIS A 151 4.66 -10.46 -23.72
CA HIS A 151 5.66 -11.48 -24.06
C HIS A 151 6.99 -11.23 -23.34
N ASP A 152 7.52 -10.00 -23.39
CA ASP A 152 8.77 -9.61 -22.71
C ASP A 152 8.70 -9.80 -21.17
N LEU A 153 7.50 -9.65 -20.60
CA LEU A 153 7.26 -9.89 -19.17
C LEU A 153 7.15 -11.37 -18.82
N GLY A 154 7.09 -12.24 -19.82
CA GLY A 154 6.99 -13.70 -19.65
C GLY A 154 5.64 -14.15 -19.11
N PHE A 155 4.56 -13.45 -19.43
CA PHE A 155 3.20 -13.83 -19.00
C PHE A 155 2.59 -14.82 -20.00
N PRO A 156 2.55 -16.13 -19.71
CA PRO A 156 2.07 -17.11 -20.66
C PRO A 156 0.53 -17.11 -20.80
N SER A 157 -0.16 -16.89 -19.69
CA SER A 157 -1.63 -16.91 -19.61
C SER A 157 -2.11 -15.95 -18.53
N CYS A 158 -3.41 -15.64 -18.58
CA CYS A 158 -4.05 -14.81 -17.56
C CYS A 158 -4.15 -15.54 -16.22
N THR A 159 -3.95 -14.81 -15.14
CA THR A 159 -4.39 -15.25 -13.82
C THR A 159 -5.92 -15.21 -13.72
N PRO A 160 -6.56 -15.90 -12.75
CA PRO A 160 -8.01 -15.88 -12.62
C PRO A 160 -8.62 -14.48 -12.58
N ILE A 161 -8.02 -13.54 -11.80
CA ILE A 161 -8.52 -12.16 -11.73
C ILE A 161 -8.35 -11.42 -13.07
N GLN A 162 -7.25 -11.67 -13.80
CA GLN A 162 -7.03 -11.06 -15.12
C GLN A 162 -8.06 -11.54 -16.12
N ALA A 163 -8.30 -12.86 -16.20
CA ALA A 163 -9.25 -13.45 -17.12
C ALA A 163 -10.66 -12.89 -16.93
N GLN A 164 -11.11 -12.78 -15.69
CA GLN A 164 -12.46 -12.28 -15.38
C GLN A 164 -12.56 -10.77 -15.58
N VAL A 165 -11.64 -9.99 -15.04
CA VAL A 165 -11.67 -8.52 -15.13
C VAL A 165 -11.58 -8.06 -16.58
N LEU A 166 -10.63 -8.58 -17.37
CA LEU A 166 -10.45 -8.19 -18.77
C LEU A 166 -11.70 -8.48 -19.61
N GLY A 167 -12.42 -9.56 -19.32
CA GLY A 167 -13.67 -9.89 -19.99
C GLY A 167 -14.74 -8.79 -19.92
N PHE A 168 -14.74 -7.97 -18.87
CA PHE A 168 -15.68 -6.86 -18.68
C PHE A 168 -15.05 -5.52 -19.07
N THR A 169 -13.85 -5.25 -18.60
CA THR A 169 -13.22 -3.92 -18.71
C THR A 169 -12.82 -3.56 -20.13
N LEU A 170 -12.46 -4.55 -20.96
CA LEU A 170 -12.17 -4.32 -22.38
C LEU A 170 -13.41 -3.97 -23.21
N ARG A 171 -14.62 -4.14 -22.65
CA ARG A 171 -15.88 -3.67 -23.23
C ARG A 171 -16.32 -2.32 -22.67
N GLY A 172 -15.48 -1.66 -21.87
CA GLY A 172 -15.77 -0.37 -21.24
C GLY A 172 -16.64 -0.45 -19.99
N GLN A 173 -16.95 -1.64 -19.46
CA GLN A 173 -17.73 -1.79 -18.24
C GLN A 173 -16.88 -1.49 -17.01
N ASP A 174 -17.47 -0.83 -16.00
CA ASP A 174 -16.86 -0.65 -14.71
C ASP A 174 -16.66 -2.01 -14.02
N ALA A 175 -15.67 -2.10 -13.14
CA ALA A 175 -15.43 -3.33 -12.40
C ALA A 175 -15.02 -3.05 -10.95
N ILE A 176 -15.48 -3.92 -10.06
CA ILE A 176 -15.08 -4.00 -8.66
C ILE A 176 -14.40 -5.34 -8.46
N GLY A 177 -13.10 -5.36 -8.18
CA GLY A 177 -12.31 -6.58 -8.03
C GLY A 177 -11.91 -6.82 -6.58
N ARG A 178 -12.31 -7.97 -5.98
CA ARG A 178 -11.75 -8.49 -4.74
C ARG A 178 -10.70 -9.54 -5.06
N ALA A 179 -9.47 -9.24 -4.75
CA ALA A 179 -8.39 -10.21 -4.83
C ALA A 179 -7.22 -9.78 -3.96
N GLN A 180 -6.52 -10.73 -3.40
CA GLN A 180 -5.32 -10.48 -2.59
C GLN A 180 -4.19 -9.84 -3.40
N THR A 181 -3.19 -9.29 -2.71
CA THR A 181 -1.97 -8.77 -3.34
C THR A 181 -1.16 -9.92 -3.96
N GLY A 182 -0.61 -9.70 -5.17
CA GLY A 182 0.16 -10.73 -5.89
C GLY A 182 -0.66 -11.60 -6.85
N THR A 183 -1.99 -11.43 -6.94
CA THR A 183 -2.85 -12.17 -7.86
C THR A 183 -2.82 -11.66 -9.31
N GLY A 184 -2.14 -10.54 -9.57
CA GLY A 184 -2.04 -9.96 -10.91
C GLY A 184 -3.04 -8.84 -11.21
N LYS A 185 -3.73 -8.25 -10.21
CA LYS A 185 -4.65 -7.11 -10.35
C LYS A 185 -4.05 -5.96 -11.16
N THR A 186 -2.80 -5.59 -10.82
CA THR A 186 -2.09 -4.48 -11.46
C THR A 186 -2.01 -4.65 -12.97
N ALA A 187 -1.64 -5.84 -13.43
CA ALA A 187 -1.61 -6.13 -14.88
C ALA A 187 -3.01 -6.09 -15.49
N ALA A 188 -4.04 -6.58 -14.80
CA ALA A 188 -5.43 -6.55 -15.30
C ALA A 188 -5.88 -5.12 -15.60
N PHE A 189 -5.79 -4.19 -14.64
CA PHE A 189 -6.25 -2.83 -14.90
C PHE A 189 -5.31 -2.05 -15.83
N LEU A 190 -4.01 -2.29 -15.82
CA LEU A 190 -3.08 -1.66 -16.75
C LEU A 190 -3.33 -2.09 -18.19
N ILE A 191 -3.56 -3.38 -18.46
CA ILE A 191 -3.92 -3.90 -19.78
C ILE A 191 -5.23 -3.26 -20.26
N SER A 192 -6.23 -3.14 -19.38
CA SER A 192 -7.50 -2.46 -19.70
C SER A 192 -7.28 -1.00 -20.10
N ILE A 193 -6.56 -0.24 -19.28
CA ILE A 193 -6.21 1.17 -19.56
C ILE A 193 -5.47 1.30 -20.89
N ILE A 194 -4.38 0.56 -21.07
CA ILE A 194 -3.52 0.66 -22.25
C ILE A 194 -4.33 0.33 -23.50
N THR A 195 -5.15 -0.70 -23.46
CA THR A 195 -6.00 -1.10 -24.59
C THR A 195 -6.98 0.02 -24.96
N GLN A 196 -7.68 0.60 -23.99
CA GLN A 196 -8.61 1.70 -24.24
C GLN A 196 -7.89 2.91 -24.81
N LEU A 197 -6.76 3.32 -24.22
CA LEU A 197 -6.00 4.49 -24.70
C LEU A 197 -5.41 4.31 -26.10
N LEU A 198 -5.10 3.08 -26.52
CA LEU A 198 -4.64 2.77 -27.87
C LEU A 198 -5.79 2.74 -28.88
N GLN A 199 -6.99 2.35 -28.47
CA GLN A 199 -8.18 2.33 -29.34
C GLN A 199 -8.78 3.73 -29.54
N THR A 200 -8.65 4.62 -28.55
CA THR A 200 -9.19 5.97 -28.59
C THR A 200 -8.06 6.96 -28.88
N PRO A 201 -8.09 7.72 -29.98
CA PRO A 201 -7.08 8.73 -30.25
C PRO A 201 -7.14 9.83 -29.18
N PRO A 202 -5.98 10.41 -28.79
CA PRO A 202 -5.98 11.52 -27.84
C PRO A 202 -6.71 12.73 -28.40
N PRO A 203 -7.36 13.56 -27.55
CA PRO A 203 -7.98 14.81 -27.96
C PRO A 203 -6.98 15.72 -28.69
N LYS A 204 -7.46 16.44 -29.73
CA LYS A 204 -6.59 17.34 -30.53
C LYS A 204 -6.03 18.50 -29.72
N GLU A 205 -6.84 19.04 -28.82
CA GLU A 205 -6.48 20.13 -27.91
C GLU A 205 -6.29 19.51 -26.51
N ARG A 206 -5.05 19.19 -26.16
CA ARG A 206 -4.69 18.58 -24.90
C ARG A 206 -3.45 19.24 -24.34
N TYR A 207 -3.46 19.53 -23.05
CA TYR A 207 -2.32 20.07 -22.32
C TYR A 207 -1.49 18.95 -21.63
N MET A 208 -0.25 19.27 -21.26
CA MET A 208 0.67 18.26 -20.67
C MET A 208 0.18 17.75 -19.31
N GLY A 209 -0.51 18.59 -18.53
CA GLY A 209 -1.10 18.29 -17.24
C GLY A 209 -2.46 17.58 -17.27
N GLU A 210 -2.92 17.10 -18.41
CA GLU A 210 -4.22 16.42 -18.59
C GLU A 210 -4.03 14.92 -18.82
N PRO A 211 -4.02 14.09 -17.76
CA PRO A 211 -3.94 12.63 -17.90
C PRO A 211 -5.25 12.07 -18.46
N ARG A 212 -5.13 11.07 -19.34
CA ARG A 212 -6.27 10.29 -19.85
C ARG A 212 -6.65 9.13 -18.95
N ALA A 213 -5.69 8.61 -18.20
CA ALA A 213 -5.95 7.60 -17.18
C ALA A 213 -5.33 8.03 -15.84
N LEU A 214 -6.08 7.80 -14.77
CA LEU A 214 -5.70 8.12 -13.41
C LEU A 214 -5.75 6.88 -12.52
N ILE A 215 -4.64 6.55 -11.88
CA ILE A 215 -4.53 5.47 -10.91
C ILE A 215 -4.20 6.07 -9.55
N ILE A 216 -5.05 5.83 -8.57
CA ILE A 216 -4.89 6.29 -7.19
C ILE A 216 -4.55 5.10 -6.32
N ALA A 217 -3.47 5.20 -5.55
CA ALA A 217 -3.05 4.19 -4.59
C ALA A 217 -2.63 4.83 -3.25
N PRO A 218 -2.85 4.17 -2.10
CA PRO A 218 -2.66 4.77 -0.78
C PRO A 218 -1.20 5.04 -0.42
N THR A 219 -0.28 4.22 -0.93
CA THR A 219 1.13 4.27 -0.53
C THR A 219 2.04 4.66 -1.68
N ARG A 220 3.13 5.34 -1.33
CA ARG A 220 4.15 5.79 -2.28
C ARG A 220 4.85 4.61 -2.97
N GLU A 221 5.06 3.56 -2.22
CA GLU A 221 5.69 2.33 -2.67
C GLU A 221 4.85 1.63 -3.73
N LEU A 222 3.54 1.54 -3.50
CA LEU A 222 2.59 0.96 -4.45
C LEU A 222 2.50 1.81 -5.73
N VAL A 223 2.45 3.14 -5.62
CA VAL A 223 2.48 4.05 -6.78
C VAL A 223 3.74 3.81 -7.63
N VAL A 224 4.91 3.72 -7.01
CA VAL A 224 6.18 3.47 -7.73
C VAL A 224 6.18 2.09 -8.40
N GLN A 225 5.62 1.09 -7.73
CA GLN A 225 5.49 -0.25 -8.30
C GLN A 225 4.54 -0.28 -9.48
N ILE A 226 3.32 0.23 -9.33
CA ILE A 226 2.33 0.31 -10.43
C ILE A 226 2.94 1.06 -11.62
N ALA A 227 3.66 2.16 -11.39
CA ALA A 227 4.30 2.91 -12.47
C ALA A 227 5.43 2.14 -13.16
N LYS A 228 6.16 1.30 -12.44
CA LYS A 228 7.19 0.40 -13.02
C LYS A 228 6.51 -0.63 -13.92
N ASP A 229 5.44 -1.25 -13.46
CA ASP A 229 4.69 -2.25 -14.21
C ASP A 229 4.02 -1.60 -15.44
N ALA A 230 3.45 -0.39 -15.27
CA ALA A 230 2.90 0.39 -16.38
C ALA A 230 3.97 0.75 -17.42
N ALA A 231 5.17 1.18 -16.99
CA ALA A 231 6.27 1.48 -17.92
C ALA A 231 6.75 0.24 -18.68
N ALA A 232 6.70 -0.94 -18.07
CA ALA A 232 7.02 -2.20 -18.75
C ALA A 232 5.96 -2.55 -19.79
N LEU A 233 4.67 -2.45 -19.46
CA LEU A 233 3.55 -2.74 -20.37
C LEU A 233 3.40 -1.68 -21.49
N THR A 234 3.79 -0.42 -21.25
CA THR A 234 3.73 0.64 -22.27
C THR A 234 4.98 0.76 -23.13
N LYS A 235 5.98 -0.12 -22.94
CA LYS A 235 7.31 -0.05 -23.57
C LYS A 235 7.28 0.15 -25.08
N TYR A 236 6.31 -0.42 -25.78
CA TYR A 236 6.17 -0.38 -27.23
C TYR A 236 4.96 0.41 -27.73
N THR A 237 4.20 1.04 -26.81
CA THR A 237 2.92 1.68 -27.14
C THR A 237 3.01 3.18 -27.44
N GLY A 238 4.11 3.83 -27.05
CA GLY A 238 4.27 5.27 -27.12
C GLY A 238 3.55 6.05 -26.01
N LEU A 239 2.80 5.38 -25.14
CA LEU A 239 2.13 6.02 -24.00
C LEU A 239 3.13 6.39 -22.90
N ASN A 240 2.93 7.57 -22.30
CA ASN A 240 3.77 8.08 -21.23
C ASN A 240 3.14 7.86 -19.85
N VAL A 241 3.91 7.26 -18.95
CA VAL A 241 3.54 7.06 -17.55
C VAL A 241 4.23 8.09 -16.68
N MET A 242 3.48 8.70 -15.75
CA MET A 242 4.00 9.64 -14.75
C MET A 242 3.56 9.27 -13.35
N THR A 243 4.32 9.74 -12.34
CA THR A 243 4.03 9.45 -10.93
C THR A 243 4.05 10.72 -10.11
N PHE A 244 3.02 10.87 -9.25
CA PHE A 244 2.99 11.92 -8.24
C PHE A 244 2.95 11.31 -6.83
N VAL A 245 4.06 11.42 -6.12
CA VAL A 245 4.21 10.86 -4.78
C VAL A 245 4.72 11.91 -3.80
N GLY A 246 4.11 11.96 -2.63
CA GLY A 246 4.54 12.84 -1.55
C GLY A 246 5.94 12.48 -1.03
N GLY A 247 6.65 13.47 -0.45
CA GLY A 247 8.00 13.26 0.09
C GLY A 247 9.11 13.14 -0.96
N MET A 248 8.78 13.26 -2.24
CA MET A 248 9.72 13.49 -3.34
C MET A 248 9.70 14.97 -3.73
N ASP A 249 10.79 15.40 -4.37
CA ASP A 249 10.97 16.76 -4.86
C ASP A 249 9.84 17.15 -5.83
N PHE A 250 9.12 18.22 -5.51
CA PHE A 250 8.00 18.72 -6.31
C PHE A 250 8.47 19.23 -7.67
N ASP A 251 9.54 20.03 -7.70
CA ASP A 251 10.02 20.66 -8.93
C ASP A 251 10.52 19.62 -9.95
N LYS A 252 11.07 18.50 -9.46
CA LYS A 252 11.45 17.40 -10.36
C LYS A 252 10.25 16.72 -11.00
N GLN A 253 9.17 16.53 -10.23
CA GLN A 253 7.92 15.95 -10.76
C GLN A 253 7.26 16.94 -11.73
N LEU A 254 7.26 18.24 -11.42
CA LEU A 254 6.73 19.30 -12.30
C LEU A 254 7.52 19.35 -13.62
N LYS A 255 8.85 19.37 -13.59
CA LYS A 255 9.69 19.34 -14.80
C LYS A 255 9.44 18.11 -15.69
N GLN A 256 9.07 16.98 -15.10
CA GLN A 256 8.69 15.79 -15.88
C GLN A 256 7.34 16.00 -16.58
N LEU A 257 6.38 16.64 -15.89
CA LEU A 257 5.08 16.97 -16.43
C LEU A 257 5.18 17.99 -17.60
N GLU A 258 6.01 19.02 -17.46
CA GLU A 258 6.27 20.03 -18.48
C GLU A 258 6.99 19.48 -19.72
N ALA A 259 7.70 18.37 -19.59
CA ALA A 259 8.54 17.80 -20.64
C ALA A 259 7.78 16.94 -21.66
N ARG A 260 6.61 16.41 -21.33
CA ARG A 260 5.84 15.49 -22.18
C ARG A 260 4.40 15.33 -21.71
N PHE A 261 3.51 14.93 -22.63
CA PHE A 261 2.14 14.58 -22.27
C PHE A 261 2.10 13.44 -21.24
N CYS A 262 1.17 13.53 -20.29
CA CYS A 262 0.90 12.50 -19.31
C CYS A 262 -0.30 11.66 -19.77
N ASP A 263 -0.08 10.43 -20.26
CA ASP A 263 -1.19 9.57 -20.67
C ASP A 263 -1.76 8.82 -19.48
N ILE A 264 -0.88 8.25 -18.64
CA ILE A 264 -1.24 7.50 -17.44
C ILE A 264 -0.58 8.15 -16.24
N LEU A 265 -1.37 8.65 -15.32
CA LEU A 265 -0.92 9.23 -14.06
C LEU A 265 -1.16 8.25 -12.91
N VAL A 266 -0.11 7.90 -12.19
CA VAL A 266 -0.19 7.09 -10.96
C VAL A 266 0.16 7.97 -9.77
N ALA A 267 -0.73 8.10 -8.79
CA ALA A 267 -0.54 9.08 -7.73
C ALA A 267 -1.02 8.63 -6.34
N THR A 268 -0.40 9.20 -5.30
CA THR A 268 -0.99 9.21 -3.96
C THR A 268 -1.96 10.39 -3.83
N PRO A 269 -3.09 10.23 -3.08
CA PRO A 269 -4.15 11.24 -3.02
C PRO A 269 -3.65 12.65 -2.69
N GLY A 270 -2.86 12.79 -1.61
CA GLY A 270 -2.41 14.10 -1.14
C GLY A 270 -1.50 14.84 -2.12
N ARG A 271 -0.59 14.12 -2.83
CA ARG A 271 0.30 14.76 -3.81
C ARG A 271 -0.45 15.13 -5.10
N LEU A 272 -1.40 14.33 -5.50
CA LEU A 272 -2.25 14.66 -6.64
C LEU A 272 -3.03 15.96 -6.39
N LEU A 273 -3.63 16.08 -5.20
CA LEU A 273 -4.33 17.31 -4.81
C LEU A 273 -3.40 18.53 -4.74
N ASP A 274 -2.16 18.38 -4.27
CA ASP A 274 -1.17 19.47 -4.26
C ASP A 274 -0.88 19.99 -5.69
N PHE A 275 -0.69 19.10 -6.67
CA PHE A 275 -0.51 19.48 -8.08
C PHE A 275 -1.76 20.11 -8.68
N ASN A 276 -2.92 19.54 -8.39
CA ASN A 276 -4.19 20.03 -8.90
C ASN A 276 -4.55 21.41 -8.33
N GLN A 277 -4.38 21.63 -7.01
CA GLN A 277 -4.62 22.92 -6.37
C GLN A 277 -3.69 24.03 -6.86
N ARG A 278 -2.51 23.68 -7.36
CA ARG A 278 -1.58 24.63 -8.00
C ARG A 278 -1.89 24.89 -9.46
N GLY A 279 -2.89 24.20 -10.03
CA GLY A 279 -3.26 24.35 -11.45
C GLY A 279 -2.31 23.65 -12.43
N GLU A 280 -1.44 22.77 -11.94
CA GLU A 280 -0.48 22.03 -12.77
C GLU A 280 -1.09 20.78 -13.41
N VAL A 281 -2.17 20.26 -12.82
CA VAL A 281 -2.88 19.05 -13.30
C VAL A 281 -4.38 19.31 -13.32
N HIS A 282 -4.99 18.95 -14.44
CA HIS A 282 -6.43 19.00 -14.67
C HIS A 282 -6.95 17.58 -14.93
N LEU A 283 -8.05 17.20 -14.30
CA LEU A 283 -8.54 15.81 -14.31
C LEU A 283 -9.81 15.62 -15.15
N ASP A 284 -10.27 16.65 -15.81
CA ASP A 284 -11.48 16.69 -16.64
C ASP A 284 -11.39 15.87 -17.93
N MET A 285 -10.18 15.42 -18.30
CA MET A 285 -9.94 14.56 -19.47
C MET A 285 -9.72 13.08 -19.10
N VAL A 286 -9.97 12.69 -17.85
CA VAL A 286 -9.78 11.31 -17.40
C VAL A 286 -10.84 10.38 -17.98
N GLU A 287 -10.43 9.48 -18.85
CA GLU A 287 -11.27 8.45 -19.48
C GLU A 287 -11.40 7.19 -18.60
N VAL A 288 -10.30 6.83 -17.91
CA VAL A 288 -10.27 5.66 -17.02
C VAL A 288 -9.72 6.06 -15.65
N MET A 289 -10.44 5.71 -14.60
CA MET A 289 -10.00 5.90 -13.23
C MET A 289 -9.88 4.57 -12.50
N VAL A 290 -8.76 4.35 -11.82
CA VAL A 290 -8.51 3.17 -10.98
C VAL A 290 -8.27 3.61 -9.54
N LEU A 291 -8.92 2.89 -8.63
CA LEU A 291 -8.70 2.97 -7.19
C LEU A 291 -8.15 1.61 -6.73
N ASP A 292 -6.87 1.56 -6.40
CA ASP A 292 -6.22 0.32 -5.93
C ASP A 292 -5.99 0.35 -4.42
N GLU A 293 -6.22 -0.76 -3.75
CA GLU A 293 -6.25 -0.90 -2.28
C GLU A 293 -7.26 0.08 -1.63
N ALA A 294 -8.54 0.02 -2.07
CA ALA A 294 -9.59 0.93 -1.61
C ALA A 294 -9.90 0.80 -0.10
N ASP A 295 -9.90 -0.41 0.43
CA ASP A 295 -9.99 -0.71 1.86
C ASP A 295 -8.93 0.07 2.64
N ARG A 296 -7.72 0.03 2.17
CA ARG A 296 -6.62 0.70 2.80
C ARG A 296 -6.66 2.22 2.71
N MET A 297 -7.19 2.77 1.61
CA MET A 297 -7.45 4.20 1.54
C MET A 297 -8.48 4.64 2.58
N LEU A 298 -9.39 3.75 2.93
CA LEU A 298 -10.39 3.94 3.99
C LEU A 298 -9.71 3.95 5.36
N ASP A 299 -8.92 2.91 5.69
CA ASP A 299 -8.18 2.78 6.96
C ASP A 299 -7.23 3.95 7.22
N MET A 300 -6.57 4.43 6.17
CA MET A 300 -5.65 5.57 6.26
C MET A 300 -6.34 6.93 6.27
N GLY A 301 -7.66 6.99 6.22
CA GLY A 301 -8.44 8.23 6.24
C GLY A 301 -8.30 9.07 4.97
N PHE A 302 -7.96 8.48 3.82
CA PHE A 302 -7.79 9.20 2.55
C PHE A 302 -9.11 9.42 1.80
N ILE A 303 -10.21 8.86 2.24
CA ILE A 303 -11.50 8.97 1.55
C ILE A 303 -11.94 10.42 1.29
N PRO A 304 -11.77 11.39 2.22
CA PRO A 304 -12.08 12.79 1.92
C PRO A 304 -11.28 13.36 0.75
N GLN A 305 -9.99 13.02 0.67
CA GLN A 305 -9.10 13.44 -0.42
C GLN A 305 -9.48 12.76 -1.75
N VAL A 306 -9.77 11.47 -1.72
CA VAL A 306 -10.22 10.70 -2.90
C VAL A 306 -11.54 11.29 -3.43
N ARG A 307 -12.50 11.60 -2.57
CA ARG A 307 -13.75 12.27 -2.97
C ARG A 307 -13.52 13.63 -3.63
N GLN A 308 -12.54 14.40 -3.13
CA GLN A 308 -12.18 15.68 -3.72
C GLN A 308 -11.57 15.49 -5.13
N ILE A 309 -10.74 14.48 -5.33
CA ILE A 309 -10.17 14.13 -6.63
C ILE A 309 -11.28 13.70 -7.61
N ILE A 310 -12.15 12.79 -7.19
CA ILE A 310 -13.23 12.26 -8.03
C ILE A 310 -14.18 13.35 -8.53
N ARG A 311 -14.43 14.38 -7.71
CA ARG A 311 -15.28 15.52 -8.11
C ARG A 311 -14.68 16.36 -9.24
N GLN A 312 -13.41 16.21 -9.55
CA GLN A 312 -12.70 16.93 -10.59
C GLN A 312 -12.48 16.10 -11.86
N THR A 313 -12.83 14.82 -11.81
CA THR A 313 -12.85 13.95 -13.00
C THR A 313 -14.23 13.99 -13.66
N PRO A 314 -14.38 13.60 -14.95
CA PRO A 314 -15.68 13.49 -15.60
C PRO A 314 -16.68 12.68 -14.78
N HIS A 315 -17.97 12.90 -15.02
CA HIS A 315 -19.01 12.13 -14.36
C HIS A 315 -18.82 10.62 -14.57
N LYS A 316 -19.23 9.81 -13.58
CA LYS A 316 -19.04 8.36 -13.61
C LYS A 316 -19.66 7.64 -14.83
N GLY A 317 -20.63 8.24 -15.51
CA GLY A 317 -21.18 7.73 -16.77
C GLY A 317 -20.38 8.14 -18.01
N GLU A 318 -19.35 8.98 -17.87
CA GLU A 318 -18.51 9.48 -18.96
C GLU A 318 -17.07 8.94 -18.87
N ARG A 319 -16.74 8.23 -17.79
CA ARG A 319 -15.45 7.58 -17.60
C ARG A 319 -15.68 6.13 -17.15
N GLN A 320 -14.73 5.28 -17.43
CA GLN A 320 -14.66 3.94 -16.82
C GLN A 320 -14.04 4.04 -15.43
N THR A 321 -14.62 3.34 -14.44
CA THR A 321 -14.08 3.29 -13.08
C THR A 321 -13.83 1.85 -12.63
N LEU A 322 -12.59 1.58 -12.23
CA LEU A 322 -12.16 0.29 -11.72
C LEU A 322 -11.75 0.43 -10.26
N LEU A 323 -12.32 -0.38 -9.38
CA LEU A 323 -12.01 -0.36 -7.96
C LEU A 323 -11.50 -1.73 -7.53
N PHE A 324 -10.33 -1.76 -6.91
CA PHE A 324 -9.72 -2.97 -6.38
C PHE A 324 -9.51 -2.86 -4.88
N SER A 325 -9.83 -3.96 -4.19
CA SER A 325 -9.70 -4.07 -2.73
C SER A 325 -9.32 -5.50 -2.35
N ALA A 326 -8.69 -5.69 -1.20
CA ALA A 326 -8.48 -7.01 -0.63
C ALA A 326 -9.72 -7.49 0.13
N THR A 327 -10.52 -6.56 0.67
CA THR A 327 -11.74 -6.83 1.41
C THR A 327 -12.95 -6.12 0.80
N PHE A 328 -14.14 -6.73 0.91
CA PHE A 328 -15.43 -6.16 0.52
C PHE A 328 -16.27 -5.83 1.75
N THR A 329 -15.77 -4.90 2.56
CA THR A 329 -16.57 -4.37 3.67
C THR A 329 -17.74 -3.52 3.14
N ASP A 330 -18.79 -3.33 3.95
CA ASP A 330 -19.92 -2.50 3.58
C ASP A 330 -19.49 -1.08 3.19
N ASP A 331 -18.50 -0.53 3.87
CA ASP A 331 -17.96 0.79 3.57
C ASP A 331 -17.28 0.85 2.20
N VAL A 332 -16.46 -0.14 1.86
CA VAL A 332 -15.84 -0.25 0.53
C VAL A 332 -16.89 -0.39 -0.55
N MET A 333 -17.89 -1.27 -0.35
CA MET A 333 -18.97 -1.47 -1.31
C MET A 333 -19.87 -0.25 -1.46
N ASN A 334 -20.12 0.49 -0.39
CA ASN A 334 -20.84 1.75 -0.45
C ASN A 334 -20.09 2.83 -1.23
N LEU A 335 -18.77 2.91 -1.09
CA LEU A 335 -17.94 3.81 -1.90
C LEU A 335 -17.95 3.39 -3.37
N ALA A 336 -17.80 2.10 -3.65
CA ALA A 336 -17.82 1.57 -5.00
C ALA A 336 -19.14 1.93 -5.73
N LYS A 337 -20.30 1.70 -5.11
CA LYS A 337 -21.62 2.07 -5.66
C LYS A 337 -21.75 3.56 -5.97
N GLN A 338 -21.11 4.43 -5.17
CA GLN A 338 -21.13 5.88 -5.42
C GLN A 338 -20.33 6.26 -6.67
N TRP A 339 -19.25 5.55 -6.98
CA TRP A 339 -18.25 5.95 -7.96
C TRP A 339 -18.30 5.17 -9.27
N THR A 340 -19.04 4.06 -9.33
CA THR A 340 -19.20 3.20 -10.49
C THR A 340 -20.63 3.24 -11.05
N VAL A 341 -20.79 2.75 -12.28
CA VAL A 341 -22.09 2.53 -12.96
C VAL A 341 -22.16 1.08 -13.39
N ASP A 342 -23.14 0.34 -12.88
CA ASP A 342 -23.38 -1.08 -13.22
C ASP A 342 -22.10 -1.93 -13.30
N PRO A 343 -21.29 -1.95 -12.23
CA PRO A 343 -19.99 -2.57 -12.26
C PRO A 343 -20.09 -4.10 -12.27
N ALA A 344 -19.22 -4.74 -13.04
CA ALA A 344 -18.96 -6.16 -12.86
C ALA A 344 -18.28 -6.40 -11.51
N ILE A 345 -18.85 -7.26 -10.69
CA ILE A 345 -18.24 -7.66 -9.42
C ILE A 345 -17.44 -8.93 -9.67
N VAL A 346 -16.12 -8.84 -9.54
CA VAL A 346 -15.19 -9.95 -9.71
C VAL A 346 -14.56 -10.27 -8.36
N GLU A 347 -14.88 -11.43 -7.86
CA GLU A 347 -14.39 -11.92 -6.59
C GLU A 347 -13.59 -13.19 -6.81
N ILE A 348 -12.30 -13.14 -6.56
CA ILE A 348 -11.45 -14.32 -6.56
C ILE A 348 -11.27 -14.74 -5.12
N GLU A 349 -11.94 -15.81 -4.78
CA GLU A 349 -11.65 -16.48 -3.54
C GLU A 349 -10.20 -16.96 -3.56
N PRO A 350 -9.42 -16.71 -2.53
CA PRO A 350 -8.09 -17.27 -2.45
C PRO A 350 -8.24 -18.80 -2.51
N GLU A 351 -7.61 -19.45 -3.51
CA GLU A 351 -7.57 -20.92 -3.62
C GLU A 351 -7.04 -21.58 -2.36
N ASN A 352 -6.27 -20.83 -1.58
CA ASN A 352 -5.92 -21.09 -0.18
C ASN A 352 -5.88 -19.72 0.52
N VAL A 353 -6.52 -19.58 1.67
CA VAL A 353 -6.27 -18.45 2.55
C VAL A 353 -4.75 -18.37 2.69
N ALA A 354 -4.13 -17.18 2.63
CA ALA A 354 -2.67 -17.04 2.78
C ALA A 354 -2.15 -17.79 4.04
N SER A 355 -3.07 -18.15 4.94
CA SER A 355 -2.83 -19.02 6.08
C SER A 355 -2.47 -20.47 5.75
N ASP A 356 -2.86 -21.01 4.58
CA ASP A 356 -2.65 -22.44 4.25
C ASP A 356 -1.31 -22.70 3.55
N THR A 357 -0.78 -21.69 2.86
CA THR A 357 0.56 -21.75 2.24
C THR A 357 1.67 -21.27 3.16
N VAL A 358 1.31 -20.66 4.31
CA VAL A 358 2.25 -20.13 5.30
C VAL A 358 2.21 -21.00 6.54
N GLU A 359 3.33 -21.64 6.85
CA GLU A 359 3.51 -22.34 8.13
C GLU A 359 3.53 -21.29 9.25
N GLN A 360 2.66 -21.46 10.25
CA GLN A 360 2.49 -20.47 11.32
C GLN A 360 2.85 -21.06 12.67
N HIS A 361 3.80 -20.40 13.35
CA HIS A 361 4.20 -20.71 14.71
C HIS A 361 3.89 -19.52 15.62
N VAL A 362 3.43 -19.79 16.83
CA VAL A 362 3.25 -18.78 17.86
C VAL A 362 4.02 -19.19 19.10
N TYR A 363 4.96 -18.36 19.52
CA TYR A 363 5.73 -18.59 20.74
C TYR A 363 5.22 -17.72 21.89
N ALA A 364 4.90 -18.36 23.00
CA ALA A 364 4.65 -17.67 24.27
C ALA A 364 5.99 -17.22 24.87
N VAL A 365 6.25 -15.92 24.90
CA VAL A 365 7.54 -15.38 25.30
C VAL A 365 7.39 -14.08 26.06
N ALA A 366 8.10 -13.92 27.19
CA ALA A 366 8.09 -12.68 27.93
C ALA A 366 8.69 -11.52 27.13
N GLY A 367 8.16 -10.32 27.30
CA GLY A 367 8.61 -9.12 26.59
C GLY A 367 10.11 -8.88 26.67
N SER A 368 10.76 -9.21 27.81
CA SER A 368 12.21 -9.13 28.01
C SER A 368 13.02 -10.09 27.14
N ASP A 369 12.42 -11.19 26.70
CA ASP A 369 13.07 -12.25 25.94
C ASP A 369 12.75 -12.25 24.44
N LYS A 370 11.73 -11.48 24.00
CA LYS A 370 11.35 -11.34 22.57
C LYS A 370 12.57 -11.03 21.69
N TYR A 371 13.46 -10.13 22.13
CA TYR A 371 14.64 -9.80 21.35
C TYR A 371 15.67 -10.94 21.27
N LYS A 372 15.90 -11.67 22.36
CA LYS A 372 16.80 -12.84 22.34
C LYS A 372 16.29 -13.89 21.37
N LEU A 373 14.98 -14.15 21.41
CA LEU A 373 14.31 -15.06 20.49
C LEU A 373 14.48 -14.62 19.04
N LEU A 374 14.19 -13.35 18.72
CA LEU A 374 14.38 -12.80 17.37
C LEU A 374 15.82 -12.96 16.89
N TYR A 375 16.80 -12.53 17.69
CA TYR A 375 18.21 -12.61 17.32
C TYR A 375 18.65 -14.05 17.03
N ASN A 376 18.33 -14.97 17.95
CA ASN A 376 18.74 -16.36 17.82
C ASN A 376 18.06 -17.07 16.65
N LEU A 377 16.78 -16.79 16.37
CA LEU A 377 16.08 -17.30 15.18
C LEU A 377 16.80 -16.89 13.89
N VAL A 378 17.12 -15.60 13.75
CA VAL A 378 17.78 -15.10 12.54
C VAL A 378 19.24 -15.57 12.44
N ALA A 379 19.99 -15.53 13.55
CA ALA A 379 21.42 -15.83 13.55
C ALA A 379 21.72 -17.34 13.42
N GLN A 380 21.02 -18.19 14.17
CA GLN A 380 21.29 -19.64 14.17
C GLN A 380 20.86 -20.32 12.87
N ASN A 381 19.74 -19.86 12.27
CA ASN A 381 19.23 -20.44 11.03
C ASN A 381 19.78 -19.76 9.77
N ASN A 382 20.60 -18.73 9.93
CA ASN A 382 21.16 -17.94 8.84
C ASN A 382 20.10 -17.43 7.84
N TRP A 383 18.92 -17.05 8.36
CA TRP A 383 17.81 -16.60 7.52
C TRP A 383 18.14 -15.31 6.78
N GLU A 384 17.72 -15.27 5.54
CA GLU A 384 17.82 -14.11 4.66
C GLU A 384 16.43 -13.62 4.28
N ARG A 385 16.30 -12.31 4.00
CA ARG A 385 15.05 -11.67 3.62
C ARG A 385 13.92 -11.93 4.62
N VAL A 386 14.21 -11.62 5.89
CA VAL A 386 13.25 -11.70 7.00
C VAL A 386 12.56 -10.36 7.17
N MET A 387 11.22 -10.37 7.27
CA MET A 387 10.44 -9.18 7.59
C MET A 387 9.93 -9.26 9.03
N VAL A 388 10.25 -8.25 9.83
CA VAL A 388 9.85 -8.17 11.24
C VAL A 388 8.84 -7.05 11.42
N PHE A 389 7.70 -7.34 12.01
CA PHE A 389 6.66 -6.36 12.31
C PHE A 389 6.62 -6.02 13.80
N ALA A 390 6.49 -4.73 14.09
CA ALA A 390 6.18 -4.22 15.42
C ALA A 390 5.18 -3.07 15.32
N ASN A 391 4.29 -2.94 16.32
CA ASN A 391 3.19 -1.99 16.29
C ASN A 391 3.66 -0.53 16.40
N ARG A 392 4.78 -0.27 17.09
CA ARG A 392 5.26 1.07 17.44
C ARG A 392 6.56 1.44 16.72
N LYS A 393 6.64 2.69 16.26
CA LYS A 393 7.82 3.22 15.54
C LYS A 393 9.10 3.21 16.40
N ASP A 394 8.97 3.51 17.69
CA ASP A 394 10.09 3.50 18.62
C ASP A 394 10.63 2.08 18.86
N GLU A 395 9.75 1.08 18.81
CA GLU A 395 10.12 -0.32 18.90
C GLU A 395 10.82 -0.80 17.63
N VAL A 396 10.27 -0.45 16.45
CA VAL A 396 10.92 -0.73 15.15
C VAL A 396 12.34 -0.19 15.12
N ARG A 397 12.55 1.05 15.57
CA ARG A 397 13.87 1.66 15.64
C ARG A 397 14.79 0.91 16.62
N ARG A 398 14.32 0.59 17.83
CA ARG A 398 15.11 -0.14 18.83
C ARG A 398 15.53 -1.53 18.35
N ILE A 399 14.64 -2.25 17.67
CA ILE A 399 14.94 -3.57 17.11
C ILE A 399 16.02 -3.46 16.04
N GLU A 400 15.88 -2.52 15.09
CA GLU A 400 16.84 -2.30 14.02
C GLU A 400 18.23 -1.93 14.54
N GLU A 401 18.30 -0.92 15.42
CA GLU A 401 19.56 -0.46 16.03
C GLU A 401 20.27 -1.60 16.76
N ARG A 402 19.50 -2.43 17.49
CA ARG A 402 20.04 -3.54 18.26
C ARG A 402 20.52 -4.69 17.37
N LEU A 403 19.76 -5.07 16.34
CA LEU A 403 20.17 -6.08 15.36
C LEU A 403 21.45 -5.66 14.64
N THR A 404 21.54 -4.38 14.22
CA THR A 404 22.71 -3.82 13.55
C THR A 404 23.93 -3.83 14.47
N LYS A 405 23.78 -3.45 15.74
CA LYS A 405 24.84 -3.49 16.75
C LYS A 405 25.33 -4.92 16.99
N ASP A 406 24.42 -5.88 17.02
CA ASP A 406 24.74 -7.28 17.23
C ASP A 406 25.20 -8.00 15.94
N GLY A 407 25.36 -7.24 14.83
CA GLY A 407 26.01 -7.66 13.59
C GLY A 407 25.09 -8.33 12.57
N ILE A 408 23.77 -8.15 12.69
CA ILE A 408 22.80 -8.55 11.67
C ILE A 408 22.51 -7.34 10.81
N SER A 409 22.64 -7.48 9.47
CA SER A 409 22.28 -6.42 8.53
C SER A 409 20.78 -6.17 8.58
N ALA A 410 20.38 -5.09 9.25
CA ALA A 410 19.00 -4.71 9.42
C ALA A 410 18.73 -3.28 8.95
N ALA A 411 17.49 -2.99 8.56
CA ALA A 411 17.04 -1.63 8.29
C ALA A 411 15.59 -1.45 8.74
N GLN A 412 15.23 -0.23 9.14
CA GLN A 412 13.88 0.09 9.55
C GLN A 412 13.04 0.70 8.42
N MET A 413 11.73 0.44 8.49
CA MET A 413 10.72 1.03 7.63
C MET A 413 9.58 1.56 8.48
N SER A 414 9.52 2.87 8.66
CA SER A 414 8.47 3.55 9.42
C SER A 414 8.10 4.87 8.74
N GLY A 415 7.01 5.51 9.18
CA GLY A 415 6.57 6.79 8.62
C GLY A 415 7.61 7.91 8.72
N ASP A 416 8.55 7.81 9.66
CA ASP A 416 9.57 8.84 9.90
C ASP A 416 10.79 8.71 8.97
N VAL A 417 10.90 7.60 8.23
CA VAL A 417 12.01 7.38 7.29
C VAL A 417 11.79 8.18 6.00
N PRO A 418 12.73 9.07 5.61
CA PRO A 418 12.62 9.84 4.37
C PRO A 418 12.45 8.95 3.13
N GLN A 419 11.62 9.38 2.16
CA GLN A 419 11.24 8.56 1.01
C GLN A 419 12.42 8.02 0.21
N HIS A 420 13.43 8.85 -0.04
CA HIS A 420 14.64 8.40 -0.76
C HIS A 420 15.40 7.29 -0.03
N LYS A 421 15.38 7.31 1.32
CA LYS A 421 15.99 6.26 2.16
C LYS A 421 15.13 4.99 2.11
N ARG A 422 13.79 5.12 2.14
CA ARG A 422 12.87 3.98 2.01
C ARG A 422 13.09 3.21 0.71
N ILE A 423 13.19 3.92 -0.43
CA ILE A 423 13.44 3.29 -1.73
C ILE A 423 14.76 2.50 -1.70
N ARG A 424 15.85 3.12 -1.23
CA ARG A 424 17.17 2.45 -1.11
C ARG A 424 17.13 1.24 -0.18
N THR A 425 16.40 1.35 0.92
CA THR A 425 16.21 0.23 1.87
C THR A 425 15.50 -0.94 1.19
N LEU A 426 14.42 -0.68 0.45
CA LEU A 426 13.69 -1.73 -0.26
C LEU A 426 14.54 -2.38 -1.37
N GLU A 427 15.31 -1.59 -2.11
CA GLU A 427 16.26 -2.11 -3.10
C GLU A 427 17.33 -2.98 -2.44
N GLY A 428 17.94 -2.49 -1.36
CA GLY A 428 18.95 -3.25 -0.61
C GLY A 428 18.40 -4.56 -0.02
N PHE A 429 17.13 -4.57 0.41
CA PHE A 429 16.47 -5.76 0.90
C PHE A 429 16.15 -6.76 -0.24
N ARG A 430 15.69 -6.28 -1.39
CA ARG A 430 15.50 -7.11 -2.60
C ARG A 430 16.79 -7.75 -3.08
N GLU A 431 17.90 -7.02 -3.02
CA GLU A 431 19.23 -7.48 -3.42
C GLU A 431 19.91 -8.37 -2.37
N GLY A 432 19.29 -8.60 -1.21
CA GLY A 432 19.87 -9.39 -0.11
C GLY A 432 20.98 -8.68 0.68
N LYS A 433 21.26 -7.39 0.39
CA LYS A 433 22.23 -6.58 1.16
C LYS A 433 21.74 -6.30 2.58
N ILE A 434 20.43 -6.24 2.76
CA ILE A 434 19.74 -6.12 4.05
C ILE A 434 19.04 -7.44 4.29
N ARG A 435 19.39 -8.10 5.39
CA ARG A 435 18.82 -9.41 5.77
C ARG A 435 17.49 -9.27 6.48
N VAL A 436 17.35 -8.26 7.33
CA VAL A 436 16.16 -8.05 8.18
C VAL A 436 15.56 -6.67 7.92
N LEU A 437 14.31 -6.64 7.49
CA LEU A 437 13.55 -5.42 7.35
C LEU A 437 12.56 -5.30 8.52
N VAL A 438 12.74 -4.31 9.39
CA VAL A 438 11.86 -4.07 10.54
C VAL A 438 10.86 -2.98 10.20
N ALA A 439 9.56 -3.25 10.29
CA ALA A 439 8.52 -2.34 9.81
C ALA A 439 7.34 -2.21 10.78
N THR A 440 6.65 -1.06 10.71
CA THR A 440 5.27 -0.92 11.20
C THR A 440 4.28 -1.33 10.13
N ASP A 441 3.03 -1.65 10.48
CA ASP A 441 2.00 -2.02 9.52
C ASP A 441 1.84 -0.99 8.40
N VAL A 442 1.65 0.28 8.76
CA VAL A 442 1.50 1.37 7.79
C VAL A 442 2.66 1.43 6.79
N ALA A 443 3.89 1.16 7.25
CA ALA A 443 5.07 1.23 6.39
C ALA A 443 5.40 -0.09 5.69
N GLY A 444 5.00 -1.22 6.26
CA GLY A 444 5.20 -2.57 5.71
C GLY A 444 4.13 -2.96 4.70
N ARG A 445 2.95 -2.39 4.81
CA ARG A 445 1.88 -2.57 3.83
C ARG A 445 2.27 -1.92 2.49
N GLY A 446 1.83 -2.48 1.36
CA GLY A 446 2.21 -2.01 0.00
C GLY A 446 3.65 -2.32 -0.39
N ILE A 447 4.41 -3.04 0.46
CA ILE A 447 5.72 -3.56 0.09
C ILE A 447 5.52 -4.88 -0.68
N HIS A 448 5.79 -4.84 -1.97
CA HIS A 448 5.82 -6.03 -2.80
C HIS A 448 7.28 -6.45 -3.03
N ILE A 449 7.72 -7.42 -2.27
CA ILE A 449 9.04 -8.04 -2.42
C ILE A 449 8.82 -9.54 -2.47
N ASP A 450 9.25 -10.13 -3.57
CA ASP A 450 9.21 -11.57 -3.73
C ASP A 450 10.37 -12.23 -2.97
N GLY A 451 10.13 -13.46 -2.52
CA GLY A 451 11.14 -14.25 -1.85
C GLY A 451 11.42 -13.80 -0.40
N ILE A 452 10.47 -13.16 0.29
CA ILE A 452 10.51 -13.04 1.74
C ILE A 452 10.32 -14.45 2.30
N SER A 453 11.33 -14.97 2.99
CA SER A 453 11.32 -16.33 3.51
C SER A 453 10.53 -16.44 4.81
N HIS A 454 10.71 -15.46 5.69
CA HIS A 454 10.11 -15.46 7.02
C HIS A 454 9.48 -14.11 7.35
N VAL A 455 8.32 -14.18 8.00
CA VAL A 455 7.66 -13.03 8.62
C VAL A 455 7.67 -13.25 10.13
N ILE A 456 8.13 -12.27 10.89
CA ILE A 456 8.13 -12.31 12.34
C ILE A 456 7.23 -11.20 12.88
N ASN A 457 6.17 -11.56 13.58
CA ASN A 457 5.38 -10.62 14.36
C ASN A 457 6.03 -10.47 15.75
N PHE A 458 6.91 -9.50 15.89
CA PHE A 458 7.56 -9.20 17.18
C PHE A 458 6.54 -8.74 18.22
N THR A 459 5.51 -8.00 17.80
CA THR A 459 4.29 -7.75 18.54
C THR A 459 3.10 -8.19 17.69
N LEU A 460 2.10 -8.81 18.31
CA LEU A 460 0.86 -9.17 17.64
C LEU A 460 0.12 -7.88 17.22
N PRO A 461 -0.51 -7.84 16.04
CA PRO A 461 -1.28 -6.68 15.63
C PRO A 461 -2.55 -6.52 16.47
N GLU A 462 -2.99 -5.28 16.65
CA GLU A 462 -4.25 -4.97 17.35
C GLU A 462 -5.47 -5.32 16.49
N ASP A 463 -5.34 -5.16 15.17
CA ASP A 463 -6.35 -5.52 14.18
C ASP A 463 -6.06 -6.91 13.60
N PRO A 464 -7.01 -7.86 13.68
CA PRO A 464 -6.84 -9.20 13.11
C PRO A 464 -6.54 -9.22 11.60
N ASP A 465 -7.12 -8.29 10.83
CA ASP A 465 -6.86 -8.19 9.40
C ASP A 465 -5.38 -7.87 9.11
N ASP A 466 -4.74 -7.09 9.98
CA ASP A 466 -3.31 -6.81 9.88
C ASP A 466 -2.46 -8.08 10.05
N TYR A 467 -2.91 -9.04 10.84
CA TYR A 467 -2.23 -10.34 10.95
C TYR A 467 -2.15 -11.04 9.59
N VAL A 468 -3.27 -11.16 8.89
CA VAL A 468 -3.33 -11.77 7.55
C VAL A 468 -2.48 -10.99 6.55
N HIS A 469 -2.53 -9.66 6.61
CA HIS A 469 -1.71 -8.79 5.77
C HIS A 469 -0.21 -8.93 6.03
N ARG A 470 0.22 -9.14 7.28
CA ARG A 470 1.62 -9.37 7.65
C ARG A 470 2.11 -10.72 7.16
N ILE A 471 1.41 -11.80 7.50
CA ILE A 471 1.82 -13.16 7.10
C ILE A 471 1.80 -13.32 5.57
N GLY A 472 0.87 -12.68 4.87
CA GLY A 472 0.82 -12.63 3.40
C GLY A 472 1.98 -11.88 2.73
N ARG A 473 3.01 -11.44 3.48
CA ARG A 473 4.28 -10.97 2.88
C ARG A 473 5.18 -12.13 2.47
N THR A 474 5.00 -13.32 3.03
CA THR A 474 5.65 -14.57 2.61
C THR A 474 4.65 -15.52 1.95
N GLY A 475 5.06 -16.68 1.46
CA GLY A 475 4.19 -17.67 0.86
C GLY A 475 3.54 -17.25 -0.47
N ARG A 476 4.18 -16.37 -1.25
CA ARG A 476 3.64 -15.83 -2.51
C ARG A 476 4.04 -16.63 -3.72
N ALA A 477 3.22 -16.56 -4.77
CA ALA A 477 3.46 -17.21 -6.07
C ALA A 477 3.72 -18.72 -5.97
N GLY A 478 3.04 -19.42 -5.05
CA GLY A 478 3.20 -20.87 -4.86
C GLY A 478 4.43 -21.30 -4.07
N ALA A 479 5.23 -20.34 -3.55
CA ALA A 479 6.33 -20.64 -2.64
C ALA A 479 5.82 -20.86 -1.21
N SER A 480 6.43 -21.79 -0.48
CA SER A 480 6.18 -21.94 0.97
C SER A 480 6.77 -20.74 1.73
N GLY A 481 6.10 -20.33 2.79
CA GLY A 481 6.56 -19.28 3.69
C GLY A 481 6.38 -19.67 5.15
N THR A 482 7.13 -19.04 6.04
CA THR A 482 7.01 -19.27 7.49
C THR A 482 6.70 -17.95 8.19
N SER A 483 5.68 -17.97 9.06
CA SER A 483 5.35 -16.86 9.95
C SER A 483 5.56 -17.26 11.40
N ILE A 484 6.23 -16.43 12.17
CA ILE A 484 6.48 -16.65 13.59
C ILE A 484 5.99 -15.45 14.37
N SER A 485 5.10 -15.69 15.32
CA SER A 485 4.49 -14.65 16.16
C SER A 485 4.93 -14.79 17.60
N PHE A 486 5.24 -13.69 18.27
CA PHE A 486 5.62 -13.63 19.66
C PHE A 486 4.46 -13.12 20.51
N ALA A 487 3.81 -14.01 21.24
CA ALA A 487 2.74 -13.68 22.18
C ALA A 487 3.33 -13.41 23.56
N GLY A 488 3.30 -12.17 23.99
CA GLY A 488 3.77 -11.73 25.31
C GLY A 488 2.64 -11.30 26.23
N GLU A 489 3.00 -10.79 27.39
CA GLU A 489 2.05 -10.33 28.41
C GLU A 489 1.18 -9.17 27.91
N ASP A 490 1.77 -8.32 27.04
CA ASP A 490 1.15 -7.09 26.59
C ASP A 490 0.27 -7.26 25.34
N ASP A 491 0.43 -8.36 24.59
CA ASP A 491 -0.22 -8.52 23.27
C ASP A 491 -0.90 -9.88 23.05
N ALA A 492 -0.80 -10.85 23.97
CA ALA A 492 -1.44 -12.16 23.84
C ALA A 492 -2.98 -12.09 23.74
N PHE A 493 -3.59 -11.01 24.20
CA PHE A 493 -5.04 -10.78 24.09
C PHE A 493 -5.52 -10.60 22.63
N ALA A 494 -4.61 -10.32 21.70
CA ALA A 494 -4.92 -10.23 20.27
C ALA A 494 -5.09 -11.61 19.61
N LEU A 495 -4.64 -12.70 20.22
CA LEU A 495 -4.76 -14.05 19.63
C LEU A 495 -6.21 -14.51 19.40
N PRO A 496 -7.15 -14.40 20.36
CA PRO A 496 -8.51 -14.88 20.16
C PRO A 496 -9.22 -14.24 18.95
N PRO A 497 -9.19 -12.91 18.71
CA PRO A 497 -9.74 -12.32 17.51
C PRO A 497 -9.07 -12.78 16.21
N ILE A 498 -7.75 -13.01 16.24
CA ILE A 498 -7.01 -13.55 15.09
C ILE A 498 -7.45 -14.99 14.79
N GLU A 499 -7.62 -15.83 15.81
CA GLU A 499 -8.12 -17.19 15.66
C GLU A 499 -9.53 -17.24 15.10
N GLU A 500 -10.40 -16.32 15.53
CA GLU A 500 -11.77 -16.16 15.01
C GLU A 500 -11.75 -15.81 13.52
N LEU A 501 -10.91 -14.85 13.11
CA LEU A 501 -10.75 -14.46 11.72
C LEU A 501 -10.22 -15.62 10.85
N LEU A 502 -9.28 -16.41 11.38
CA LEU A 502 -8.68 -17.54 10.68
C LEU A 502 -9.59 -18.79 10.67
N GLY A 503 -10.66 -18.79 11.47
CA GLY A 503 -11.56 -19.94 11.63
C GLY A 503 -10.90 -21.18 12.27
N ARG A 504 -9.73 -21.02 12.88
CA ARG A 504 -8.97 -22.11 13.51
C ARG A 504 -8.19 -21.64 14.73
N LYS A 505 -7.96 -22.58 15.65
CA LYS A 505 -7.07 -22.36 16.80
C LYS A 505 -5.60 -22.39 16.37
N ILE A 506 -4.79 -21.55 16.98
CA ILE A 506 -3.34 -21.51 16.78
C ILE A 506 -2.68 -22.10 18.04
N THR A 507 -1.85 -23.11 17.85
CA THR A 507 -1.08 -23.68 18.95
C THR A 507 0.00 -22.71 19.40
N CYS A 508 -0.06 -22.30 20.66
CA CYS A 508 0.95 -21.44 21.27
C CYS A 508 1.97 -22.32 22.01
N GLU A 509 3.23 -22.27 21.60
CA GLU A 509 4.31 -23.10 22.11
C GLU A 509 5.31 -22.29 22.93
N MET A 510 6.02 -22.93 23.81
CA MET A 510 7.18 -22.30 24.46
C MET A 510 8.39 -22.38 23.53
N PRO A 511 9.14 -21.30 23.35
CA PRO A 511 10.33 -21.33 22.50
C PRO A 511 11.38 -22.31 23.10
N PRO A 512 12.12 -23.06 22.25
CA PRO A 512 13.23 -23.89 22.69
C PRO A 512 14.24 -23.08 23.52
N ALA A 513 14.77 -23.68 24.60
CA ALA A 513 15.70 -23.00 25.51
C ALA A 513 16.97 -22.45 24.82
N GLU A 514 17.36 -23.09 23.70
CA GLU A 514 18.50 -22.65 22.90
C GLU A 514 18.26 -21.29 22.22
N LEU A 515 17.01 -20.98 21.87
CA LEU A 515 16.62 -19.71 21.26
C LEU A 515 16.50 -18.56 22.28
N LEU A 516 16.52 -18.88 23.59
CA LEU A 516 16.49 -17.89 24.67
C LEU A 516 17.89 -17.61 25.25
N LYS A 517 18.94 -18.19 24.69
CA LYS A 517 20.33 -17.91 25.11
C LYS A 517 20.66 -16.42 24.98
N PRO A 518 21.51 -15.91 25.89
CA PRO A 518 21.97 -14.52 25.78
C PRO A 518 22.62 -14.25 24.44
N VAL A 519 22.31 -13.07 23.88
CA VAL A 519 22.95 -12.61 22.63
C VAL A 519 24.45 -12.41 22.85
N PRO A 520 25.32 -12.97 22.01
CA PRO A 520 26.78 -12.79 22.13
C PRO A 520 27.14 -11.32 22.06
N ARG A 521 27.88 -10.81 23.05
CA ARG A 521 28.41 -9.44 22.98
C ARG A 521 29.55 -9.40 21.94
N LYS A 522 29.37 -8.65 20.84
CA LYS A 522 30.50 -8.28 19.98
C LYS A 522 31.29 -7.18 20.70
N HIS A 523 32.53 -7.46 21.01
CA HIS A 523 33.49 -6.48 21.56
C HIS A 523 33.95 -5.50 20.50
#